data_b6f4f14fd11a019b00e0bfd028f5d451
#
_entry.id   b6f4f14fd11a019b00e0bfd028f5d451
#
_cell.length_a   1.000
_cell.length_b   1.000
_cell.length_c   1.000
_cell.angle_alpha   90.00
_cell.angle_beta   90.00
_cell.angle_gamma   90.00
#
_symmetry.space_group_name_H-M   'P 1'
#
loop_
_entity.id
_entity.type
_entity.pdbx_description
1 polymer ?
#
loop_
_entity_poly.entity_id
_entity_poly.type
_entity_poly.pdbx_seq_one_letter_code
_entity_poly.pdbx_strand_id
1 'polypeptide(L)'
;MGTLDWSVVVALVVVSIAAGLLLSRRSSKQGAEGYFTGNRNLPWWAIAISNTSTYQSGNGGFVMLLVAFGLTGNWLWWGAWIFWMPLVALVWAPMWRRMRIVTTAELITLRYGGSPARWARKAYAVMCCFGFSVLLIGYITGFFAKTIHPLVPMSETSILLLFGGTTVLYTMFGGLLGVVVTEIMHFVILLGGSFIFFFIAVGQHGGWGAILERIAQVRPEALQQTPPTSQIPVMMLVMLVLQGLCFAGSPTAGEGMTAQRFMAARSERHAIAGQLFNCLLALTVRTLPLIGMGLVAMSLFWTEGLVRQVGPAPAGMVLLEQPEYAWGELIKRCTLPPGFVGLLVATEVAAYTSALSSLINWGSSFVVNDLYAPMHPGRTPKHQVWVSRLTTLILFVAAATVAILYVKGMVGWFMFINSAMVMFLLPLALFRFFWWRFNVWGELSAIVLGLPLSILIWFVLDFQNEAKYPMWQGLGLLFVLSFVVLTGVTLATPPERPETLERFYRRCRPPGFWKPVLHRIGRLDREGPTTRRLVVDSVLGILCCLGLVLATNAVFVNSWLRFGLGMALAIGLGGWLVARMFDYERWSDAPGASTPAA
;
A
#
# COMPACT_ATOMS: atom_id res chain seq x y z
N MET A 1 10.49 25.41 15.44
CA MET A 1 10.11 24.49 16.55
C MET A 1 10.80 24.93 17.83
N GLY A 2 10.03 25.02 18.94
CA GLY A 2 10.56 25.31 20.28
C GLY A 2 10.92 24.03 21.05
N THR A 3 11.39 24.20 22.31
CA THR A 3 11.76 23.09 23.18
C THR A 3 10.58 22.13 23.45
N LEU A 4 9.37 22.67 23.62
CA LEU A 4 8.16 21.86 23.83
C LEU A 4 7.81 21.02 22.60
N ASP A 5 7.96 21.56 21.39
CA ASP A 5 7.73 20.82 20.15
C ASP A 5 8.67 19.61 20.05
N TRP A 6 9.96 19.81 20.32
CA TRP A 6 10.92 18.72 20.34
C TRP A 6 10.63 17.68 21.43
N SER A 7 10.17 18.12 22.59
CA SER A 7 9.78 17.19 23.66
C SER A 7 8.64 16.26 23.23
N VAL A 8 7.65 16.76 22.48
CA VAL A 8 6.54 15.94 21.95
C VAL A 8 7.07 14.92 20.94
N VAL A 9 7.93 15.33 20.00
CA VAL A 9 8.53 14.42 19.02
C VAL A 9 9.38 13.34 19.68
N VAL A 10 10.24 13.73 20.65
CA VAL A 10 11.08 12.79 21.39
C VAL A 10 10.23 11.82 22.20
N ALA A 11 9.15 12.29 22.85
CA ALA A 11 8.23 11.42 23.59
C ALA A 11 7.62 10.34 22.68
N LEU A 12 7.17 10.70 21.47
CA LEU A 12 6.67 9.71 20.49
C LEU A 12 7.73 8.66 20.17
N VAL A 13 8.96 9.08 19.87
CA VAL A 13 10.05 8.16 19.51
C VAL A 13 10.38 7.23 20.68
N VAL A 14 10.49 7.77 21.90
CA VAL A 14 10.78 6.99 23.12
C VAL A 14 9.67 5.96 23.39
N VAL A 15 8.39 6.37 23.28
CA VAL A 15 7.26 5.45 23.46
C VAL A 15 7.24 4.36 22.39
N SER A 16 7.56 4.69 21.15
CA SER A 16 7.65 3.70 20.05
C SER A 16 8.76 2.69 20.30
N ILE A 17 9.94 3.13 20.73
CA ILE A 17 11.07 2.25 21.10
C ILE A 17 10.67 1.38 22.29
N ALA A 18 10.09 1.95 23.34
CA ALA A 18 9.67 1.21 24.52
C ALA A 18 8.63 0.13 24.17
N ALA A 19 7.63 0.45 23.34
CA ALA A 19 6.65 -0.52 22.86
C ALA A 19 7.31 -1.68 22.09
N GLY A 20 8.24 -1.38 21.17
CA GLY A 20 9.03 -2.38 20.45
C GLY A 20 9.83 -3.29 21.37
N LEU A 21 10.52 -2.73 22.36
CA LEU A 21 11.32 -3.48 23.32
C LEU A 21 10.48 -4.36 24.26
N LEU A 22 9.36 -3.86 24.76
CA LEU A 22 8.45 -4.62 25.61
C LEU A 22 7.87 -5.85 24.89
N LEU A 23 7.54 -5.72 23.63
CA LEU A 23 6.99 -6.80 22.80
C LEU A 23 8.07 -7.77 22.29
N SER A 24 9.32 -7.34 22.22
CA SER A 24 10.46 -8.15 21.76
C SER A 24 10.64 -9.44 22.57
N ARG A 25 10.43 -9.38 23.88
CA ARG A 25 10.55 -10.55 24.78
C ARG A 25 9.53 -11.63 24.46
N ARG A 26 8.37 -11.28 23.92
CA ARG A 26 7.33 -12.23 23.50
C ARG A 26 7.62 -12.79 22.11
N SER A 27 8.02 -11.96 21.16
CA SER A 27 8.27 -12.37 19.77
C SER A 27 9.53 -13.23 19.61
N SER A 28 10.61 -12.93 20.33
CA SER A 28 11.88 -13.66 20.20
C SER A 28 11.84 -15.10 20.75
N LYS A 29 10.89 -15.43 21.64
CA LYS A 29 10.71 -16.79 22.16
C LYS A 29 10.02 -17.75 21.17
N GLN A 30 9.39 -17.23 20.10
CA GLN A 30 8.49 -17.96 19.23
C GLN A 30 9.11 -18.37 17.89
N GLY A 31 10.40 -18.12 17.69
CA GLY A 31 11.10 -18.41 16.45
C GLY A 31 10.73 -17.48 15.29
N ALA A 32 11.25 -17.80 14.10
CA ALA A 32 11.02 -16.97 12.90
C ALA A 32 9.53 -16.93 12.51
N GLU A 33 8.80 -18.02 12.58
CA GLU A 33 7.37 -18.04 12.27
C GLU A 33 6.59 -17.12 13.20
N GLY A 34 6.75 -17.23 14.51
CA GLY A 34 6.08 -16.35 15.48
C GLY A 34 6.48 -14.89 15.32
N TYR A 35 7.75 -14.63 15.01
CA TYR A 35 8.26 -13.28 14.77
C TYR A 35 7.63 -12.59 13.56
N PHE A 36 7.45 -13.31 12.44
CA PHE A 36 6.90 -12.74 11.20
C PHE A 36 5.38 -12.88 11.04
N THR A 37 4.71 -13.79 11.76
CA THR A 37 3.26 -14.00 11.66
C THR A 37 2.48 -13.65 12.93
N GLY A 38 3.15 -13.23 14.00
CA GLY A 38 2.48 -12.88 15.24
C GLY A 38 1.60 -14.00 15.81
N ASN A 39 2.00 -15.27 15.62
CA ASN A 39 1.24 -16.48 15.98
C ASN A 39 -0.15 -16.59 15.33
N ARG A 40 -0.39 -15.91 14.24
CA ARG A 40 -1.65 -15.94 13.48
C ARG A 40 -2.88 -15.62 14.34
N ASN A 41 -2.76 -14.62 15.23
CA ASN A 41 -3.83 -14.24 16.16
C ASN A 41 -4.27 -12.77 16.04
N LEU A 42 -4.01 -12.11 14.90
CA LEU A 42 -4.41 -10.74 14.70
C LEU A 42 -5.94 -10.62 14.52
N PRO A 43 -6.61 -9.76 15.30
CA PRO A 43 -8.03 -9.46 15.13
C PRO A 43 -8.25 -8.53 13.93
N TRP A 44 -9.47 -8.53 13.37
CA TRP A 44 -9.84 -7.75 12.19
C TRP A 44 -9.56 -6.25 12.30
N TRP A 45 -9.86 -5.63 13.45
CA TRP A 45 -9.62 -4.21 13.66
C TRP A 45 -8.13 -3.83 13.67
N ALA A 46 -7.26 -4.70 14.21
CA ALA A 46 -5.82 -4.48 14.20
C ALA A 46 -5.26 -4.62 12.78
N ILE A 47 -5.77 -5.56 11.98
CA ILE A 47 -5.42 -5.71 10.56
C ILE A 47 -5.82 -4.44 9.80
N ALA A 48 -7.04 -3.94 10.01
CA ALA A 48 -7.54 -2.74 9.33
C ALA A 48 -6.69 -1.51 9.63
N ILE A 49 -6.46 -1.22 10.90
CA ILE A 49 -5.70 -0.04 11.33
C ILE A 49 -4.24 -0.15 10.85
N SER A 50 -3.62 -1.32 11.00
CA SER A 50 -2.26 -1.58 10.55
C SER A 50 -2.12 -1.39 9.04
N ASN A 51 -3.03 -1.96 8.23
CA ASN A 51 -3.02 -1.75 6.78
C ASN A 51 -3.24 -0.29 6.41
N THR A 52 -4.21 0.41 7.04
CA THR A 52 -4.44 1.84 6.78
C THR A 52 -3.21 2.68 7.11
N SER A 53 -2.53 2.39 8.21
CA SER A 53 -1.32 3.10 8.64
C SER A 53 -0.13 2.88 7.70
N THR A 54 -0.05 1.71 7.07
CA THR A 54 1.08 1.30 6.25
C THR A 54 1.10 1.90 4.84
N TYR A 55 -0.08 2.05 4.20
CA TYR A 55 -0.16 2.48 2.79
C TYR A 55 0.14 3.95 2.54
N GLN A 56 0.35 4.74 3.56
CA GLN A 56 0.23 6.17 3.37
C GLN A 56 1.48 6.90 3.82
N SER A 57 1.99 7.70 2.90
CA SER A 57 3.17 8.54 3.04
C SER A 57 2.95 9.82 3.85
N GLY A 58 2.04 9.84 4.84
CA GLY A 58 1.78 11.01 5.67
C GLY A 58 0.79 12.02 5.08
N ASN A 59 0.62 13.14 5.78
CA ASN A 59 -0.29 14.23 5.40
C ASN A 59 0.25 14.98 4.17
N GLY A 60 1.56 15.15 4.10
CA GLY A 60 2.22 15.94 3.05
C GLY A 60 1.91 15.47 1.64
N GLY A 61 1.81 14.14 1.43
CA GLY A 61 1.51 13.57 0.12
C GLY A 61 0.14 13.96 -0.43
N PHE A 62 -0.88 13.91 0.39
CA PHE A 62 -2.22 14.32 0.00
C PHE A 62 -2.33 15.83 -0.23
N VAL A 63 -1.75 16.63 0.67
CA VAL A 63 -1.73 18.08 0.53
C VAL A 63 -1.02 18.50 -0.76
N MET A 64 0.13 17.90 -1.05
CA MET A 64 0.86 18.13 -2.30
C MET A 64 0.02 17.83 -3.54
N LEU A 65 -0.65 16.67 -3.58
CA LEU A 65 -1.47 16.27 -4.73
C LEU A 65 -2.65 17.21 -4.96
N LEU A 66 -3.30 17.67 -3.88
CA LEU A 66 -4.41 18.62 -3.99
C LEU A 66 -3.94 19.98 -4.47
N VAL A 67 -2.83 20.48 -3.98
CA VAL A 67 -2.24 21.74 -4.47
C VAL A 67 -1.88 21.62 -5.95
N ALA A 68 -1.26 20.52 -6.36
CA ALA A 68 -0.84 20.32 -7.75
C ALA A 68 -2.01 20.10 -8.71
N PHE A 69 -2.97 19.22 -8.36
CA PHE A 69 -3.97 18.69 -9.30
C PHE A 69 -5.43 18.99 -8.91
N GLY A 70 -5.69 19.65 -7.78
CA GLY A 70 -7.03 19.87 -7.27
C GLY A 70 -7.69 18.57 -6.74
N LEU A 71 -9.01 18.61 -6.49
CA LEU A 71 -9.77 17.44 -6.01
C LEU A 71 -9.73 16.27 -7.00
N THR A 72 -9.62 16.55 -8.29
CA THR A 72 -9.48 15.51 -9.31
C THR A 72 -8.18 14.72 -9.17
N GLY A 73 -7.14 15.30 -8.59
CA GLY A 73 -5.87 14.63 -8.30
C GLY A 73 -6.01 13.45 -7.34
N ASN A 74 -7.03 13.44 -6.50
CA ASN A 74 -7.32 12.30 -5.63
C ASN A 74 -7.62 11.01 -6.39
N TRP A 75 -8.10 11.10 -7.63
CA TRP A 75 -8.34 9.92 -8.48
C TRP A 75 -7.07 9.20 -8.89
N LEU A 76 -5.91 9.85 -8.83
CA LEU A 76 -4.62 9.19 -9.04
C LEU A 76 -4.37 8.12 -7.95
N TRP A 77 -4.85 8.36 -6.73
CA TRP A 77 -4.82 7.38 -5.64
C TRP A 77 -6.05 6.47 -5.64
N TRP A 78 -7.23 7.05 -5.60
CA TRP A 78 -8.47 6.31 -5.44
C TRP A 78 -8.90 5.55 -6.68
N GLY A 79 -8.50 6.00 -7.87
CA GLY A 79 -8.86 5.35 -9.12
C GLY A 79 -8.50 3.86 -9.15
N ALA A 80 -7.31 3.52 -8.66
CA ALA A 80 -6.93 2.11 -8.51
C ALA A 80 -7.47 1.48 -7.21
N TRP A 81 -7.51 2.24 -6.10
CA TRP A 81 -7.86 1.71 -4.77
C TRP A 81 -9.31 1.28 -4.65
N ILE A 82 -10.22 1.95 -5.29
CA ILE A 82 -11.64 1.56 -5.39
C ILE A 82 -11.78 0.14 -5.92
N PHE A 83 -10.91 -0.27 -6.86
CA PHE A 83 -10.95 -1.60 -7.46
C PHE A 83 -10.20 -2.65 -6.62
N TRP A 84 -8.92 -2.40 -6.29
CA TRP A 84 -8.11 -3.45 -5.68
C TRP A 84 -8.44 -3.75 -4.22
N MET A 85 -8.84 -2.75 -3.42
CA MET A 85 -9.07 -2.97 -1.99
C MET A 85 -10.19 -3.96 -1.68
N PRO A 86 -11.40 -3.85 -2.29
CA PRO A 86 -12.46 -4.85 -2.09
C PRO A 86 -12.12 -6.21 -2.71
N LEU A 87 -11.39 -6.24 -3.84
CA LEU A 87 -10.90 -7.48 -4.44
C LEU A 87 -9.96 -8.21 -3.48
N VAL A 88 -9.01 -7.49 -2.88
CA VAL A 88 -8.13 -8.07 -1.85
C VAL A 88 -8.93 -8.63 -0.69
N ALA A 89 -9.93 -7.91 -0.20
CA ALA A 89 -10.76 -8.37 0.91
C ALA A 89 -11.47 -9.70 0.62
N LEU A 90 -12.09 -9.79 -0.55
CA LEU A 90 -13.02 -10.89 -0.86
C LEU A 90 -12.34 -12.09 -1.51
N VAL A 91 -11.24 -11.87 -2.22
CA VAL A 91 -10.58 -12.93 -3.00
C VAL A 91 -9.22 -13.30 -2.39
N TRP A 92 -8.31 -12.34 -2.23
CA TRP A 92 -6.93 -12.64 -1.83
C TRP A 92 -6.74 -12.87 -0.33
N ALA A 93 -7.37 -12.07 0.53
CA ALA A 93 -7.18 -12.17 1.98
C ALA A 93 -7.53 -13.56 2.55
N PRO A 94 -8.67 -14.20 2.18
CA PRO A 94 -8.96 -15.56 2.62
C PRO A 94 -7.97 -16.59 2.04
N MET A 95 -7.50 -16.42 0.80
CA MET A 95 -6.51 -17.32 0.20
C MET A 95 -5.18 -17.24 0.95
N TRP A 96 -4.66 -16.04 1.24
CA TRP A 96 -3.44 -15.86 2.02
C TRP A 96 -3.55 -16.50 3.40
N ARG A 97 -4.67 -16.34 4.08
CA ARG A 97 -4.88 -16.95 5.40
C ARG A 97 -4.92 -18.48 5.35
N ARG A 98 -5.57 -19.05 4.33
CA ARG A 98 -5.68 -20.51 4.11
C ARG A 98 -4.35 -21.17 3.83
N MET A 99 -3.47 -20.53 3.06
CA MET A 99 -2.19 -21.11 2.66
C MET A 99 -1.26 -21.40 3.84
N ARG A 100 -1.41 -20.69 4.98
CA ARG A 100 -0.58 -20.85 6.20
C ARG A 100 0.92 -20.80 5.93
N ILE A 101 1.35 -19.96 5.00
CA ILE A 101 2.75 -19.67 4.69
C ILE A 101 3.26 -18.52 5.57
N VAL A 102 4.57 -18.32 5.63
CA VAL A 102 5.22 -17.24 6.39
C VAL A 102 5.55 -16.05 5.49
N THR A 103 5.99 -16.33 4.27
CA THR A 103 6.28 -15.31 3.25
C THR A 103 5.51 -15.57 1.97
N THR A 104 5.28 -14.51 1.18
CA THR A 104 4.62 -14.67 -0.12
C THR A 104 5.48 -15.42 -1.13
N ALA A 105 6.80 -15.48 -0.95
CA ALA A 105 7.69 -16.30 -1.77
C ALA A 105 7.45 -17.82 -1.61
N GLU A 106 6.95 -18.27 -0.46
CA GLU A 106 6.60 -19.68 -0.27
C GLU A 106 5.46 -20.13 -1.19
N LEU A 107 4.59 -19.21 -1.62
CA LEU A 107 3.56 -19.48 -2.61
C LEU A 107 4.15 -20.16 -3.86
N ILE A 108 5.33 -19.73 -4.30
CA ILE A 108 5.99 -20.24 -5.50
C ILE A 108 6.25 -21.75 -5.38
N THR A 109 6.78 -22.21 -4.25
CA THR A 109 7.03 -23.65 -4.03
C THR A 109 5.78 -24.44 -3.65
N LEU A 110 4.71 -23.76 -3.22
CA LEU A 110 3.40 -24.36 -3.02
C LEU A 110 2.68 -24.56 -4.37
N ARG A 111 2.83 -23.59 -5.30
CA ARG A 111 2.14 -23.53 -6.58
C ARG A 111 2.83 -24.31 -7.68
N TYR A 112 4.16 -24.35 -7.64
CA TYR A 112 5.01 -24.96 -8.66
C TYR A 112 5.91 -26.03 -8.07
N GLY A 113 6.39 -26.94 -8.93
CA GLY A 113 7.20 -28.08 -8.52
C GLY A 113 8.67 -28.01 -8.96
N GLY A 114 9.48 -28.90 -8.40
CA GLY A 114 10.83 -29.17 -8.85
C GLY A 114 11.90 -28.12 -8.53
N SER A 115 13.05 -28.25 -9.17
CA SER A 115 14.19 -27.34 -9.01
C SER A 115 13.90 -25.92 -9.53
N PRO A 116 13.20 -25.72 -10.67
CA PRO A 116 12.87 -24.39 -11.14
C PRO A 116 12.05 -23.57 -10.13
N ALA A 117 11.11 -24.19 -9.41
CA ALA A 117 10.32 -23.52 -8.38
C ALA A 117 11.18 -23.03 -7.19
N ARG A 118 12.20 -23.79 -6.79
CA ARG A 118 13.13 -23.36 -5.74
C ARG A 118 13.97 -22.16 -6.17
N TRP A 119 14.41 -22.13 -7.42
CA TRP A 119 15.13 -20.99 -7.99
C TRP A 119 14.22 -19.76 -8.14
N ALA A 120 13.00 -19.96 -8.65
CA ALA A 120 12.00 -18.90 -8.77
C ALA A 120 11.66 -18.29 -7.39
N ARG A 121 11.51 -19.10 -6.35
CA ARG A 121 11.31 -18.63 -4.96
C ARG A 121 12.46 -17.74 -4.50
N LYS A 122 13.71 -18.16 -4.72
CA LYS A 122 14.89 -17.35 -4.37
C LYS A 122 14.95 -16.04 -5.15
N ALA A 123 14.75 -16.12 -6.47
CA ALA A 123 14.76 -14.93 -7.34
C ALA A 123 13.64 -13.92 -6.93
N TYR A 124 12.45 -14.42 -6.65
CA TYR A 124 11.35 -13.62 -6.15
C TYR A 124 11.67 -12.97 -4.78
N ALA A 125 12.27 -13.72 -3.85
CA ALA A 125 12.69 -13.20 -2.56
C ALA A 125 13.73 -12.09 -2.70
N VAL A 126 14.72 -12.25 -3.58
CA VAL A 126 15.72 -11.22 -3.89
C VAL A 126 15.06 -9.98 -4.51
N MET A 127 14.17 -10.16 -5.48
CA MET A 127 13.45 -9.07 -6.13
C MET A 127 12.58 -8.28 -5.13
N CYS A 128 11.83 -8.97 -4.26
CA CYS A 128 10.99 -8.30 -3.25
C CYS A 128 11.83 -7.60 -2.18
N CYS A 129 12.91 -8.23 -1.71
CA CYS A 129 13.75 -7.68 -0.66
C CYS A 129 14.60 -6.50 -1.16
N PHE A 130 15.44 -6.74 -2.17
CA PHE A 130 16.42 -5.74 -2.64
C PHE A 130 15.89 -4.85 -3.76
N GLY A 131 14.93 -5.30 -4.54
CA GLY A 131 14.24 -4.50 -5.53
C GLY A 131 13.15 -3.64 -4.88
N PHE A 132 11.98 -4.23 -4.64
CA PHE A 132 10.80 -3.47 -4.20
C PHE A 132 10.96 -2.80 -2.84
N SER A 133 11.47 -3.52 -1.81
CA SER A 133 11.59 -2.94 -0.47
C SER A 133 12.55 -1.76 -0.46
N VAL A 134 13.74 -1.89 -1.06
CA VAL A 134 14.73 -0.80 -1.07
C VAL A 134 14.21 0.43 -1.81
N LEU A 135 13.59 0.24 -2.98
CA LEU A 135 13.06 1.36 -3.77
C LEU A 135 11.88 2.05 -3.08
N LEU A 136 10.96 1.28 -2.49
CA LEU A 136 9.83 1.84 -1.75
C LEU A 136 10.27 2.55 -0.48
N ILE A 137 11.20 1.98 0.29
CA ILE A 137 11.76 2.63 1.48
C ILE A 137 12.50 3.92 1.08
N GLY A 138 13.30 3.89 0.01
CA GLY A 138 13.98 5.07 -0.51
C GLY A 138 12.99 6.18 -0.88
N TYR A 139 11.90 5.82 -1.57
CA TYR A 139 10.81 6.72 -1.92
C TYR A 139 10.17 7.36 -0.69
N ILE A 140 9.65 6.57 0.26
CA ILE A 140 8.96 7.12 1.44
C ILE A 140 9.90 7.93 2.33
N THR A 141 11.18 7.56 2.40
CA THR A 141 12.18 8.25 3.22
C THR A 141 12.55 9.61 2.64
N GLY A 142 12.78 9.69 1.33
CA GLY A 142 13.03 10.96 0.65
C GLY A 142 11.82 11.90 0.72
N PHE A 143 10.61 11.35 0.59
CA PHE A 143 9.38 12.13 0.72
C PHE A 143 9.19 12.70 2.12
N PHE A 144 9.34 11.87 3.15
CA PHE A 144 9.23 12.29 4.53
C PHE A 144 10.19 13.43 4.87
N ALA A 145 11.46 13.29 4.45
CA ALA A 145 12.47 14.33 4.69
C ALA A 145 12.06 15.69 4.10
N LYS A 146 11.58 15.70 2.85
CA LYS A 146 11.10 16.93 2.18
C LYS A 146 9.85 17.50 2.84
N THR A 147 8.91 16.66 3.23
CA THR A 147 7.64 17.10 3.87
C THR A 147 7.88 17.88 5.16
N ILE A 148 8.82 17.44 6.01
CA ILE A 148 9.09 18.11 7.29
C ILE A 148 10.24 19.10 7.26
N HIS A 149 11.07 19.10 6.21
CA HIS A 149 12.21 20.02 6.09
C HIS A 149 11.83 21.50 6.33
N PRO A 150 10.69 22.04 5.83
CA PRO A 150 10.32 23.41 6.13
C PRO A 150 10.14 23.72 7.62
N LEU A 151 9.83 22.73 8.46
CA LEU A 151 9.51 22.90 9.89
C LEU A 151 10.72 22.68 10.81
N VAL A 152 11.69 21.90 10.34
CA VAL A 152 12.83 21.43 11.14
C VAL A 152 14.12 22.08 10.62
N PRO A 153 14.91 22.76 11.47
CA PRO A 153 16.16 23.41 11.06
C PRO A 153 17.31 22.40 10.88
N MET A 154 17.09 21.39 10.04
CA MET A 154 18.04 20.32 9.74
C MET A 154 18.02 20.03 8.23
N SER A 155 19.15 19.55 7.68
CA SER A 155 19.19 19.09 6.30
C SER A 155 18.29 17.86 6.10
N GLU A 156 17.76 17.69 4.88
CA GLU A 156 16.96 16.51 4.52
C GLU A 156 17.68 15.19 4.87
N THR A 157 18.99 15.13 4.63
CA THR A 157 19.82 13.97 4.98
C THR A 157 19.87 13.72 6.49
N SER A 158 20.01 14.77 7.31
CA SER A 158 20.01 14.62 8.77
C SER A 158 18.66 14.16 9.30
N ILE A 159 17.56 14.69 8.76
CA ILE A 159 16.18 14.26 9.07
C ILE A 159 16.01 12.76 8.75
N LEU A 160 16.41 12.34 7.56
CA LEU A 160 16.36 10.96 7.10
C LEU A 160 17.12 10.02 8.05
N LEU A 161 18.36 10.35 8.38
CA LEU A 161 19.20 9.50 9.23
C LEU A 161 18.71 9.44 10.66
N LEU A 162 18.23 10.55 11.23
CA LEU A 162 17.73 10.60 12.60
C LEU A 162 16.44 9.76 12.75
N PHE A 163 15.41 10.06 11.98
CA PHE A 163 14.12 9.40 12.14
C PHE A 163 14.09 8.00 11.52
N GLY A 164 14.79 7.79 10.41
CA GLY A 164 14.96 6.45 9.83
C GLY A 164 15.76 5.54 10.73
N GLY A 165 16.89 6.01 11.26
CA GLY A 165 17.74 5.26 12.19
C GLY A 165 16.99 4.86 13.47
N THR A 166 16.23 5.79 14.07
CA THR A 166 15.41 5.46 15.26
C THR A 166 14.32 4.44 14.94
N THR A 167 13.71 4.50 13.75
CA THR A 167 12.74 3.50 13.30
C THR A 167 13.35 2.12 13.17
N VAL A 168 14.52 2.04 12.55
CA VAL A 168 15.26 0.78 12.41
C VAL A 168 15.55 0.16 13.77
N LEU A 169 15.98 0.96 14.75
CA LEU A 169 16.29 0.48 16.08
C LEU A 169 15.09 -0.22 16.73
N TYR A 170 13.90 0.37 16.76
CA TYR A 170 12.78 -0.30 17.40
C TYR A 170 12.21 -1.47 16.57
N THR A 171 12.27 -1.38 15.24
CA THR A 171 11.80 -2.45 14.34
C THR A 171 12.63 -3.72 14.49
N MET A 172 13.94 -3.59 14.66
CA MET A 172 14.86 -4.71 14.90
C MET A 172 14.46 -5.56 16.12
N PHE A 173 13.78 -4.98 17.09
CA PHE A 173 13.39 -5.69 18.31
C PHE A 173 11.94 -6.21 18.29
N GLY A 174 10.99 -5.47 17.73
CA GLY A 174 9.55 -5.70 17.91
C GLY A 174 8.94 -6.86 17.11
N GLY A 175 9.48 -7.23 15.94
CA GLY A 175 8.83 -8.16 15.01
C GLY A 175 7.45 -7.67 14.57
N LEU A 176 6.64 -8.53 13.93
CA LEU A 176 5.33 -8.14 13.40
C LEU A 176 4.36 -7.61 14.47
N LEU A 177 4.32 -8.22 15.66
CA LEU A 177 3.43 -7.75 16.73
C LEU A 177 3.83 -6.36 17.24
N GLY A 178 5.14 -6.09 17.36
CA GLY A 178 5.65 -4.77 17.70
C GLY A 178 5.25 -3.72 16.66
N VAL A 179 5.40 -4.05 15.38
CA VAL A 179 4.99 -3.20 14.26
C VAL A 179 3.50 -2.89 14.34
N VAL A 180 2.62 -3.88 14.47
CA VAL A 180 1.17 -3.67 14.52
C VAL A 180 0.75 -2.80 15.71
N VAL A 181 1.32 -3.01 16.89
CA VAL A 181 0.98 -2.20 18.08
C VAL A 181 1.43 -0.75 17.93
N THR A 182 2.64 -0.52 17.43
CA THR A 182 3.11 0.85 17.15
C THR A 182 2.31 1.51 16.03
N GLU A 183 1.89 0.78 15.01
CA GLU A 183 1.03 1.30 13.93
C GLU A 183 -0.34 1.75 14.42
N ILE A 184 -0.95 1.03 15.39
CA ILE A 184 -2.21 1.44 16.00
C ILE A 184 -2.03 2.77 16.77
N MET A 185 -0.97 2.87 17.55
CA MET A 185 -0.66 4.10 18.28
C MET A 185 -0.39 5.28 17.33
N HIS A 186 0.42 5.05 16.31
CA HIS A 186 0.75 6.04 15.29
C HIS A 186 -0.49 6.50 14.52
N PHE A 187 -1.40 5.58 14.19
CA PHE A 187 -2.65 5.91 13.51
C PHE A 187 -3.54 6.87 14.32
N VAL A 188 -3.66 6.64 15.63
CA VAL A 188 -4.43 7.50 16.52
C VAL A 188 -3.83 8.91 16.60
N ILE A 189 -2.51 9.01 16.74
CA ILE A 189 -1.80 10.29 16.78
C ILE A 189 -1.94 11.04 15.46
N LEU A 190 -1.71 10.34 14.34
CA LEU A 190 -1.84 10.90 12.99
C LEU A 190 -3.25 11.44 12.76
N LEU A 191 -4.27 10.64 13.02
CA LEU A 191 -5.66 11.00 12.75
C LEU A 191 -6.12 12.16 13.64
N GLY A 192 -5.85 12.07 14.94
CA GLY A 192 -6.20 13.12 15.91
C GLY A 192 -5.52 14.45 15.61
N GLY A 193 -4.19 14.43 15.41
CA GLY A 193 -3.43 15.62 15.04
C GLY A 193 -3.89 16.26 13.73
N SER A 194 -4.18 15.43 12.72
CA SER A 194 -4.67 15.90 11.41
C SER A 194 -6.04 16.55 11.49
N PHE A 195 -7.00 15.97 12.24
CA PHE A 195 -8.32 16.60 12.42
C PHE A 195 -8.23 17.92 13.19
N ILE A 196 -7.48 17.96 14.29
CA ILE A 196 -7.33 19.20 15.07
C ILE A 196 -6.71 20.28 14.18
N PHE A 197 -5.64 19.95 13.44
CA PHE A 197 -4.99 20.93 12.57
C PHE A 197 -5.91 21.39 11.42
N PHE A 198 -6.67 20.48 10.83
CA PHE A 198 -7.66 20.84 9.81
C PHE A 198 -8.63 21.91 10.30
N PHE A 199 -9.22 21.74 11.47
CA PHE A 199 -10.16 22.74 12.03
C PHE A 199 -9.48 24.07 12.37
N ILE A 200 -8.27 24.04 12.90
CA ILE A 200 -7.48 25.26 13.16
C ILE A 200 -7.18 25.99 11.85
N ALA A 201 -6.70 25.28 10.83
CA ALA A 201 -6.35 25.86 9.54
C ALA A 201 -7.57 26.49 8.85
N VAL A 202 -8.72 25.81 8.85
CA VAL A 202 -9.96 26.36 8.31
C VAL A 202 -10.40 27.62 9.07
N GLY A 203 -10.37 27.58 10.40
CA GLY A 203 -10.78 28.72 11.23
C GLY A 203 -9.91 29.96 11.01
N GLN A 204 -8.60 29.80 10.85
CA GLN A 204 -7.67 30.91 10.67
C GLN A 204 -7.65 31.50 9.25
N HIS A 205 -8.17 30.78 8.26
CA HIS A 205 -8.19 31.22 6.86
C HIS A 205 -9.58 31.70 6.39
N GLY A 206 -10.42 32.14 7.30
CA GLY A 206 -11.72 32.77 7.00
C GLY A 206 -12.90 31.79 6.96
N GLY A 207 -12.69 30.54 7.38
CA GLY A 207 -13.72 29.50 7.39
C GLY A 207 -13.87 28.80 6.04
N TRP A 208 -14.69 27.74 6.05
CA TRP A 208 -14.80 26.85 4.89
C TRP A 208 -15.32 27.54 3.62
N GLY A 209 -16.34 28.42 3.78
CA GLY A 209 -16.93 29.18 2.66
C GLY A 209 -15.91 30.07 1.93
N ALA A 210 -15.12 30.85 2.70
CA ALA A 210 -14.11 31.76 2.13
C ALA A 210 -12.99 30.98 1.39
N ILE A 211 -12.61 29.80 1.90
CA ILE A 211 -11.61 28.95 1.25
C ILE A 211 -12.13 28.46 -0.11
N LEU A 212 -13.36 27.92 -0.17
CA LEU A 212 -13.96 27.46 -1.41
C LEU A 212 -14.17 28.58 -2.42
N GLU A 213 -14.62 29.76 -1.95
CA GLU A 213 -14.81 30.93 -2.80
C GLU A 213 -13.48 31.37 -3.43
N ARG A 214 -12.42 31.45 -2.64
CA ARG A 214 -11.08 31.81 -3.13
C ARG A 214 -10.57 30.83 -4.18
N ILE A 215 -10.77 29.52 -3.97
CA ILE A 215 -10.40 28.51 -4.95
C ILE A 215 -11.25 28.66 -6.22
N ALA A 216 -12.56 28.86 -6.08
CA ALA A 216 -13.47 29.03 -7.20
C ALA A 216 -13.14 30.26 -8.07
N GLN A 217 -12.65 31.35 -7.47
CA GLN A 217 -12.20 32.54 -8.18
C GLN A 217 -10.91 32.32 -8.98
N VAL A 218 -9.98 31.54 -8.41
CA VAL A 218 -8.62 31.38 -8.97
C VAL A 218 -8.49 30.15 -9.86
N ARG A 219 -9.16 29.06 -9.46
CA ARG A 219 -9.01 27.73 -10.10
C ARG A 219 -10.30 26.91 -9.96
N PRO A 220 -11.42 27.32 -10.60
CA PRO A 220 -12.73 26.65 -10.43
C PRO A 220 -12.70 25.16 -10.81
N GLU A 221 -11.89 24.77 -11.80
CA GLU A 221 -11.72 23.38 -12.22
C GLU A 221 -11.15 22.49 -11.10
N ALA A 222 -10.40 23.06 -10.18
CA ALA A 222 -9.79 22.31 -9.06
C ALA A 222 -10.80 21.79 -8.05
N LEU A 223 -12.03 22.33 -8.02
CA LEU A 223 -13.14 21.87 -7.18
C LEU A 223 -14.02 20.80 -7.85
N GLN A 224 -13.71 20.42 -9.08
CA GLN A 224 -14.43 19.33 -9.74
C GLN A 224 -14.20 18.02 -9.01
N GLN A 225 -15.29 17.28 -8.75
CA GLN A 225 -15.23 16.02 -8.00
C GLN A 225 -14.78 14.84 -8.85
N THR A 226 -15.02 14.90 -10.14
CA THR A 226 -14.65 13.89 -11.12
C THR A 226 -13.81 14.53 -12.21
N PRO A 227 -12.77 13.86 -12.69
CA PRO A 227 -11.97 14.38 -13.79
C PRO A 227 -12.85 14.62 -15.02
N PRO A 228 -12.79 15.81 -15.62
CA PRO A 228 -13.53 16.06 -16.85
C PRO A 228 -13.00 15.15 -17.97
N THR A 229 -13.89 14.51 -18.69
CA THR A 229 -13.54 13.59 -19.79
C THR A 229 -12.78 14.28 -20.93
N SER A 230 -12.89 15.60 -21.03
CA SER A 230 -12.09 16.43 -21.93
C SER A 230 -10.61 16.54 -21.56
N GLN A 231 -10.27 16.34 -20.28
CA GLN A 231 -8.89 16.47 -19.79
C GLN A 231 -8.24 15.10 -19.54
N ILE A 232 -9.04 14.05 -19.28
CA ILE A 232 -8.53 12.69 -19.09
C ILE A 232 -8.95 11.83 -20.28
N PRO A 233 -8.00 11.36 -21.10
CA PRO A 233 -8.29 10.43 -22.16
C PRO A 233 -9.02 9.18 -21.62
N VAL A 234 -10.02 8.68 -22.33
CA VAL A 234 -10.76 7.45 -21.95
C VAL A 234 -9.80 6.29 -21.69
N MET A 235 -8.69 6.23 -22.45
CA MET A 235 -7.66 5.21 -22.27
C MET A 235 -6.98 5.30 -20.90
N MET A 236 -6.82 6.49 -20.31
CA MET A 236 -6.31 6.63 -18.94
C MET A 236 -7.27 6.03 -17.91
N LEU A 237 -8.59 6.21 -18.09
CA LEU A 237 -9.58 5.56 -17.23
C LEU A 237 -9.54 4.04 -17.37
N VAL A 238 -9.40 3.52 -18.58
CA VAL A 238 -9.21 2.08 -18.82
C VAL A 238 -7.97 1.57 -18.10
N MET A 239 -6.86 2.30 -18.18
CA MET A 239 -5.62 1.93 -17.48
C MET A 239 -5.78 1.93 -15.96
N LEU A 240 -6.47 2.91 -15.38
CA LEU A 240 -6.76 2.95 -13.94
C LEU A 240 -7.60 1.75 -13.48
N VAL A 241 -8.61 1.35 -14.26
CA VAL A 241 -9.42 0.16 -13.99
C VAL A 241 -8.58 -1.10 -14.06
N LEU A 242 -7.83 -1.29 -15.14
CA LEU A 242 -6.95 -2.46 -15.32
C LEU A 242 -5.89 -2.54 -14.23
N GLN A 243 -5.24 -1.41 -13.92
CA GLN A 243 -4.30 -1.32 -12.82
C GLN A 243 -4.95 -1.73 -11.50
N GLY A 244 -6.12 -1.18 -11.19
CA GLY A 244 -6.85 -1.49 -9.97
C GLY A 244 -7.20 -2.97 -9.86
N LEU A 245 -7.70 -3.59 -10.93
CA LEU A 245 -8.05 -5.01 -10.94
C LEU A 245 -6.83 -5.91 -10.73
N CYS A 246 -5.70 -5.58 -11.36
CA CYS A 246 -4.48 -6.37 -11.26
C CYS A 246 -3.68 -6.09 -9.97
N PHE A 247 -3.78 -4.88 -9.42
CA PHE A 247 -3.02 -4.44 -8.25
C PHE A 247 -3.35 -5.23 -6.98
N ALA A 248 -4.54 -5.84 -6.92
CA ALA A 248 -4.98 -6.69 -5.81
C ALA A 248 -4.00 -7.83 -5.49
N GLY A 249 -3.30 -8.36 -6.47
CA GLY A 249 -2.30 -9.41 -6.29
C GLY A 249 -0.85 -8.93 -6.49
N SER A 250 -0.60 -7.64 -6.48
CA SER A 250 0.73 -7.07 -6.67
C SER A 250 1.57 -7.13 -5.39
N PRO A 251 2.90 -7.31 -5.50
CA PRO A 251 3.83 -7.23 -4.37
C PRO A 251 3.77 -5.91 -3.60
N THR A 252 3.34 -4.83 -4.25
CA THR A 252 3.24 -3.50 -3.65
C THR A 252 1.88 -3.20 -3.01
N ALA A 253 0.90 -4.09 -3.18
CA ALA A 253 -0.45 -3.95 -2.63
C ALA A 253 -0.93 -5.24 -1.95
N GLY A 254 -1.83 -5.99 -2.57
CA GLY A 254 -2.51 -7.13 -1.94
C GLY A 254 -1.62 -8.33 -1.63
N GLU A 255 -0.49 -8.50 -2.31
CA GLU A 255 0.48 -9.56 -2.04
C GLU A 255 1.59 -9.15 -1.07
N GLY A 256 1.95 -7.89 -1.02
CA GLY A 256 3.10 -7.40 -0.26
C GLY A 256 2.92 -7.47 1.26
N MET A 257 3.24 -6.35 1.92
CA MET A 257 3.11 -6.24 3.37
C MET A 257 1.69 -6.43 3.90
N THR A 258 0.65 -6.21 3.08
CA THR A 258 -0.75 -6.52 3.42
C THR A 258 -1.00 -8.00 3.58
N ALA A 259 -0.47 -8.82 2.67
CA ALA A 259 -0.60 -10.28 2.75
C ALA A 259 -0.02 -10.81 4.07
N GLN A 260 1.06 -10.20 4.57
CA GLN A 260 1.64 -10.57 5.87
C GLN A 260 0.63 -10.45 7.01
N ARG A 261 -0.23 -9.41 7.02
CA ARG A 261 -1.28 -9.24 8.03
C ARG A 261 -2.41 -10.25 7.84
N PHE A 262 -2.75 -10.59 6.60
CA PHE A 262 -3.76 -11.63 6.34
C PHE A 262 -3.27 -13.02 6.76
N MET A 263 -2.01 -13.35 6.48
CA MET A 263 -1.38 -14.58 6.96
C MET A 263 -1.32 -14.65 8.49
N ALA A 264 -1.22 -13.50 9.15
CA ALA A 264 -1.21 -13.35 10.61
C ALA A 264 -2.62 -13.26 11.24
N ALA A 265 -3.69 -13.20 10.44
CA ALA A 265 -5.07 -13.09 10.91
C ALA A 265 -5.49 -14.31 11.74
N ARG A 266 -6.39 -14.10 12.72
CA ARG A 266 -6.95 -15.15 13.56
C ARG A 266 -7.75 -16.18 12.74
N SER A 267 -8.53 -15.72 11.75
CA SER A 267 -9.30 -16.55 10.82
C SER A 267 -9.46 -15.88 9.46
N GLU A 268 -10.01 -16.58 8.46
CA GLU A 268 -10.33 -16.00 7.15
C GLU A 268 -11.30 -14.82 7.28
N ARG A 269 -12.31 -14.95 8.17
CA ARG A 269 -13.24 -13.87 8.47
C ARG A 269 -12.54 -12.63 9.01
N HIS A 270 -11.58 -12.81 9.93
CA HIS A 270 -10.79 -11.68 10.44
C HIS A 270 -9.95 -11.02 9.34
N ALA A 271 -9.44 -11.79 8.38
CA ALA A 271 -8.71 -11.24 7.23
C ALA A 271 -9.63 -10.43 6.31
N ILE A 272 -10.82 -10.97 5.96
CA ILE A 272 -11.82 -10.30 5.13
C ILE A 272 -12.33 -9.02 5.81
N ALA A 273 -12.81 -9.13 7.05
CA ALA A 273 -13.35 -8.02 7.81
C ALA A 273 -12.32 -6.91 8.01
N GLY A 274 -11.06 -7.30 8.29
CA GLY A 274 -9.96 -6.36 8.43
C GLY A 274 -9.74 -5.54 7.17
N GLN A 275 -9.75 -6.16 6.01
CA GLN A 275 -9.55 -5.44 4.76
C GLN A 275 -10.78 -4.62 4.33
N LEU A 276 -12.02 -5.10 4.57
CA LEU A 276 -13.22 -4.31 4.33
C LEU A 276 -13.27 -3.06 5.22
N PHE A 277 -12.91 -3.20 6.49
CA PHE A 277 -12.82 -2.04 7.39
C PHE A 277 -11.67 -1.10 7.03
N ASN A 278 -10.56 -1.64 6.50
CA ASN A 278 -9.50 -0.82 5.91
C ASN A 278 -10.00 0.02 4.72
N CYS A 279 -10.92 -0.49 3.88
CA CYS A 279 -11.54 0.31 2.82
C CYS A 279 -12.23 1.57 3.40
N LEU A 280 -13.02 1.40 4.46
CA LEU A 280 -13.68 2.52 5.13
C LEU A 280 -12.66 3.50 5.73
N LEU A 281 -11.69 3.01 6.48
CA LEU A 281 -10.69 3.87 7.13
C LEU A 281 -9.84 4.64 6.11
N ALA A 282 -9.36 3.96 5.07
CA ALA A 282 -8.43 4.55 4.11
C ALA A 282 -9.12 5.49 3.10
N LEU A 283 -10.35 5.16 2.66
CA LEU A 283 -11.05 5.96 1.64
C LEU A 283 -11.86 7.12 2.22
N THR A 284 -12.18 7.08 3.52
CA THR A 284 -13.00 8.12 4.16
C THR A 284 -12.34 8.71 5.40
N VAL A 285 -12.33 7.98 6.52
CA VAL A 285 -12.01 8.52 7.84
C VAL A 285 -10.68 9.26 7.85
N ARG A 286 -9.66 8.66 7.28
CA ARG A 286 -8.33 9.25 7.22
C ARG A 286 -8.21 10.35 6.18
N THR A 287 -8.85 10.19 5.02
CA THR A 287 -8.74 11.16 3.93
C THR A 287 -9.51 12.45 4.19
N LEU A 288 -10.51 12.44 5.06
CA LEU A 288 -11.27 13.65 5.43
C LEU A 288 -10.37 14.82 5.84
N PRO A 289 -9.56 14.75 6.91
CA PRO A 289 -8.72 15.88 7.30
C PRO A 289 -7.67 16.22 6.23
N LEU A 290 -7.17 15.23 5.49
CA LEU A 290 -6.15 15.42 4.47
C LEU A 290 -6.67 16.24 3.28
N ILE A 291 -7.89 15.94 2.80
CA ILE A 291 -8.55 16.72 1.74
C ILE A 291 -8.79 18.14 2.24
N GLY A 292 -9.31 18.27 3.45
CA GLY A 292 -9.56 19.59 4.05
C GLY A 292 -8.32 20.46 4.11
N MET A 293 -7.22 19.93 4.65
CA MET A 293 -5.93 20.63 4.70
C MET A 293 -5.38 20.95 3.30
N GLY A 294 -5.54 20.03 2.35
CA GLY A 294 -5.12 20.23 0.97
C GLY A 294 -5.89 21.35 0.28
N LEU A 295 -7.20 21.49 0.54
CA LEU A 295 -8.01 22.60 0.01
C LEU A 295 -7.61 23.94 0.66
N VAL A 296 -7.32 23.98 1.98
CA VAL A 296 -6.75 25.18 2.60
C VAL A 296 -5.42 25.54 1.93
N ALA A 297 -4.51 24.58 1.76
CA ALA A 297 -3.22 24.80 1.11
C ALA A 297 -3.39 25.27 -0.34
N MET A 298 -4.32 24.68 -1.11
CA MET A 298 -4.63 25.06 -2.48
C MET A 298 -5.14 26.50 -2.59
N SER A 299 -5.83 27.02 -1.58
CA SER A 299 -6.26 28.42 -1.55
C SER A 299 -5.13 29.42 -1.29
N LEU A 300 -3.93 28.95 -0.89
CA LEU A 300 -2.79 29.77 -0.49
C LEU A 300 -1.58 29.63 -1.41
N PHE A 301 -1.42 28.47 -2.04
CA PHE A 301 -0.20 28.11 -2.73
C PHE A 301 -0.38 27.87 -4.22
N TRP A 302 0.67 28.22 -4.98
CA TRP A 302 0.83 27.96 -6.39
C TRP A 302 2.11 27.16 -6.62
N THR A 303 2.19 26.35 -7.66
CA THR A 303 3.37 25.54 -7.97
C THR A 303 3.94 25.90 -9.35
N GLU A 304 5.20 25.60 -9.60
CA GLU A 304 5.79 25.79 -10.94
C GLU A 304 5.05 24.99 -12.03
N GLY A 305 4.51 23.82 -11.69
CA GLY A 305 3.67 23.04 -12.60
C GLY A 305 2.44 23.81 -13.04
N LEU A 306 1.78 24.51 -12.10
CA LEU A 306 0.63 25.37 -12.38
C LEU A 306 1.03 26.62 -13.17
N VAL A 307 2.21 27.19 -12.92
CA VAL A 307 2.70 28.31 -13.74
C VAL A 307 2.82 27.91 -15.22
N ARG A 308 3.27 26.70 -15.50
CA ARG A 308 3.39 26.18 -16.88
C ARG A 308 2.04 25.84 -17.53
N GLN A 309 1.07 25.35 -16.75
CA GLN A 309 -0.20 24.84 -17.26
C GLN A 309 -1.30 25.89 -17.29
N VAL A 310 -1.35 26.75 -16.29
CA VAL A 310 -2.45 27.70 -16.08
C VAL A 310 -1.99 29.14 -16.24
N GLY A 311 -0.81 29.48 -15.75
CA GLY A 311 -0.25 30.83 -15.80
C GLY A 311 0.41 31.26 -14.48
N PRO A 312 0.87 32.52 -14.38
CA PRO A 312 1.56 33.04 -13.21
C PRO A 312 0.72 32.95 -11.94
N ALA A 313 1.37 32.88 -10.78
CA ALA A 313 0.68 32.83 -9.51
C ALA A 313 -0.23 34.06 -9.34
N PRO A 314 -1.53 33.88 -9.01
CA PRO A 314 -2.44 34.99 -8.75
C PRO A 314 -1.99 35.84 -7.56
N ALA A 315 -2.43 37.10 -7.54
CA ALA A 315 -2.11 38.02 -6.45
C ALA A 315 -2.51 37.44 -5.09
N GLY A 316 -1.59 37.49 -4.12
CA GLY A 316 -1.81 36.96 -2.77
C GLY A 316 -1.56 35.46 -2.59
N MET A 317 -1.25 34.72 -3.67
CA MET A 317 -0.78 33.33 -3.56
C MET A 317 0.74 33.24 -3.52
N VAL A 318 1.23 32.20 -2.88
CA VAL A 318 2.68 31.97 -2.70
C VAL A 318 3.13 30.87 -3.65
N LEU A 319 4.13 31.17 -4.45
CA LEU A 319 4.79 30.18 -5.30
C LEU A 319 5.67 29.28 -4.43
N LEU A 320 5.41 27.99 -4.46
CA LEU A 320 6.22 26.98 -3.77
C LEU A 320 7.39 26.56 -4.67
N GLU A 321 8.60 26.52 -4.09
CA GLU A 321 9.80 25.96 -4.76
C GLU A 321 9.60 24.48 -5.11
N GLN A 322 8.99 23.71 -4.19
CA GLN A 322 8.66 22.31 -4.37
C GLN A 322 7.24 22.06 -3.83
N PRO A 323 6.38 21.36 -4.58
CA PRO A 323 5.01 21.07 -4.12
C PRO A 323 4.99 20.21 -2.85
N GLU A 324 6.05 19.44 -2.59
CA GLU A 324 6.24 18.63 -1.39
C GLU A 324 6.31 19.46 -0.10
N TYR A 325 6.67 20.75 -0.19
CA TYR A 325 6.73 21.65 0.97
C TYR A 325 5.36 22.20 1.40
N ALA A 326 4.31 21.98 0.60
CA ALA A 326 2.98 22.58 0.82
C ALA A 326 2.43 22.38 2.23
N TRP A 327 2.58 21.18 2.80
CA TRP A 327 2.09 20.88 4.15
C TRP A 327 2.89 21.63 5.23
N GLY A 328 4.20 21.61 5.17
CA GLY A 328 5.06 22.32 6.11
C GLY A 328 4.86 23.85 6.04
N GLU A 329 4.71 24.39 4.82
CA GLU A 329 4.45 25.81 4.60
C GLU A 329 3.04 26.20 5.08
N LEU A 330 2.03 25.33 4.99
CA LEU A 330 0.71 25.55 5.58
C LEU A 330 0.79 25.69 7.10
N ILE A 331 1.56 24.82 7.76
CA ILE A 331 1.76 24.88 9.22
C ILE A 331 2.39 26.20 9.65
N LYS A 332 3.41 26.67 8.93
CA LYS A 332 4.06 27.96 9.23
C LYS A 332 3.14 29.18 9.14
N ARG A 333 2.04 29.07 8.37
CA ARG A 333 1.06 30.15 8.17
C ARG A 333 -0.10 30.10 9.15
N CYS A 334 -0.12 29.12 10.05
CA CYS A 334 -1.10 29.01 11.11
C CYS A 334 -0.47 29.42 12.45
N THR A 335 -1.21 30.19 13.23
CA THR A 335 -0.87 30.46 14.64
C THR A 335 -1.27 29.24 15.46
N LEU A 336 -0.29 28.53 15.99
CA LEU A 336 -0.50 27.28 16.68
C LEU A 336 -0.11 27.39 18.17
N PRO A 337 -0.81 26.68 19.06
CA PRO A 337 -0.42 26.60 20.46
C PRO A 337 0.99 26.03 20.64
N PRO A 338 1.72 26.39 21.70
CA PRO A 338 3.04 25.82 22.00
C PRO A 338 2.99 24.29 22.07
N GLY A 339 3.95 23.62 21.42
CA GLY A 339 4.01 22.15 21.34
C GLY A 339 3.17 21.53 20.23
N PHE A 340 2.28 22.30 19.60
CA PHE A 340 1.39 21.75 18.56
C PHE A 340 2.11 21.51 17.23
N VAL A 341 3.11 22.34 16.88
CA VAL A 341 3.98 22.08 15.72
C VAL A 341 4.73 20.77 15.92
N GLY A 342 5.20 20.50 17.14
CA GLY A 342 5.81 19.22 17.50
C GLY A 342 4.84 18.04 17.33
N LEU A 343 3.57 18.19 17.71
CA LEU A 343 2.54 17.18 17.48
C LEU A 343 2.33 16.91 15.98
N LEU A 344 2.30 17.96 15.14
CA LEU A 344 2.15 17.80 13.70
C LEU A 344 3.37 17.12 13.06
N VAL A 345 4.58 17.49 13.46
CA VAL A 345 5.79 16.76 13.06
C VAL A 345 5.72 15.32 13.55
N ALA A 346 5.25 15.06 14.77
CA ALA A 346 5.06 13.71 15.29
C ALA A 346 4.04 12.91 14.46
N THR A 347 2.99 13.53 13.89
CA THR A 347 2.07 12.81 12.97
C THR A 347 2.77 12.32 11.71
N GLU A 348 3.66 13.14 11.12
CA GLU A 348 4.43 12.73 9.94
C GLU A 348 5.49 11.67 10.28
N VAL A 349 6.17 11.82 11.42
CA VAL A 349 7.09 10.80 11.94
C VAL A 349 6.35 9.48 12.16
N ALA A 350 5.15 9.52 12.74
CA ALA A 350 4.32 8.34 12.97
C ALA A 350 3.92 7.65 11.65
N ALA A 351 3.49 8.41 10.64
CA ALA A 351 3.16 7.88 9.33
C ALA A 351 4.37 7.24 8.64
N TYR A 352 5.48 7.94 8.62
CA TYR A 352 6.74 7.48 8.05
C TYR A 352 7.24 6.21 8.73
N THR A 353 7.32 6.21 10.05
CA THR A 353 7.85 5.08 10.83
C THR A 353 6.97 3.84 10.71
N SER A 354 5.64 3.98 10.59
CA SER A 354 4.72 2.88 10.32
C SER A 354 4.99 2.22 8.96
N ALA A 355 5.12 3.02 7.90
CA ALA A 355 5.40 2.51 6.58
C ALA A 355 6.80 1.87 6.50
N LEU A 356 7.81 2.54 7.05
CA LEU A 356 9.19 2.05 7.07
C LEU A 356 9.33 0.73 7.83
N SER A 357 8.78 0.64 9.05
CA SER A 357 8.87 -0.57 9.87
C SER A 357 8.21 -1.78 9.20
N SER A 358 7.08 -1.56 8.53
CA SER A 358 6.38 -2.58 7.77
C SER A 358 7.16 -3.08 6.55
N LEU A 359 7.71 -2.18 5.75
CA LEU A 359 8.52 -2.52 4.58
C LEU A 359 9.81 -3.26 4.96
N ILE A 360 10.48 -2.80 6.00
CA ILE A 360 11.70 -3.45 6.50
C ILE A 360 11.38 -4.86 7.05
N ASN A 361 10.32 -5.01 7.84
CA ASN A 361 9.91 -6.30 8.38
C ASN A 361 9.52 -7.28 7.26
N TRP A 362 8.78 -6.80 6.26
CA TRP A 362 8.43 -7.57 5.07
C TRP A 362 9.68 -7.97 4.28
N GLY A 363 10.57 -7.04 3.95
CA GLY A 363 11.82 -7.33 3.23
C GLY A 363 12.75 -8.30 3.98
N SER A 364 12.93 -8.11 5.30
CA SER A 364 13.78 -8.99 6.10
C SER A 364 13.23 -10.41 6.22
N SER A 365 11.90 -10.60 6.16
CA SER A 365 11.29 -11.93 6.19
C SER A 365 11.71 -12.80 5.01
N PHE A 366 11.88 -12.23 3.83
CA PHE A 366 12.37 -12.97 2.64
C PHE A 366 13.82 -13.46 2.82
N VAL A 367 14.68 -12.60 3.34
CA VAL A 367 16.09 -13.00 3.55
C VAL A 367 16.16 -14.14 4.55
N VAL A 368 15.47 -14.04 5.67
CA VAL A 368 15.54 -15.08 6.72
C VAL A 368 14.89 -16.38 6.26
N ASN A 369 13.65 -16.32 5.76
CA ASN A 369 12.85 -17.51 5.51
C ASN A 369 13.14 -18.17 4.14
N ASP A 370 13.42 -17.37 3.12
CA ASP A 370 13.51 -17.87 1.73
C ASP A 370 14.95 -18.00 1.21
N LEU A 371 15.88 -17.23 1.77
CA LEU A 371 17.29 -17.30 1.39
C LEU A 371 18.15 -17.97 2.47
N TYR A 372 18.11 -17.49 3.72
CA TYR A 372 19.03 -17.92 4.77
C TYR A 372 18.67 -19.30 5.37
N ALA A 373 17.43 -19.49 5.82
CA ALA A 373 17.02 -20.73 6.49
C ALA A 373 17.18 -21.98 5.62
N PRO A 374 16.86 -21.97 4.29
CA PRO A 374 17.11 -23.14 3.43
C PRO A 374 18.59 -23.47 3.20
N MET A 375 19.49 -22.47 3.33
CA MET A 375 20.94 -22.68 3.17
C MET A 375 21.61 -23.13 4.47
N HIS A 376 20.98 -22.88 5.62
CA HIS A 376 21.53 -23.17 6.93
C HIS A 376 20.52 -23.93 7.81
N PRO A 377 20.14 -25.16 7.42
CA PRO A 377 19.19 -25.96 8.19
C PRO A 377 19.78 -26.27 9.57
N GLY A 378 18.97 -26.21 10.61
CA GLY A 378 19.37 -26.50 11.99
C GLY A 378 19.87 -25.32 12.80
N ARG A 379 19.94 -24.11 12.28
CA ARG A 379 20.25 -22.91 13.07
C ARG A 379 19.11 -22.57 14.03
N THR A 380 19.47 -22.11 15.22
CA THR A 380 18.52 -21.79 16.29
C THR A 380 17.61 -20.61 15.90
N PRO A 381 16.38 -20.56 16.44
CA PRO A 381 15.47 -19.42 16.24
C PRO A 381 16.10 -18.07 16.64
N LYS A 382 16.90 -18.04 17.68
CA LYS A 382 17.62 -16.81 18.10
C LYS A 382 18.60 -16.33 17.03
N HIS A 383 19.29 -17.24 16.36
CA HIS A 383 20.21 -16.91 15.28
C HIS A 383 19.47 -16.34 14.07
N GLN A 384 18.31 -16.91 13.69
CA GLN A 384 17.46 -16.39 12.61
C GLN A 384 16.95 -14.96 12.90
N VAL A 385 16.58 -14.68 14.14
CA VAL A 385 16.20 -13.32 14.57
C VAL A 385 17.38 -12.36 14.46
N TRP A 386 18.61 -12.80 14.80
CA TRP A 386 19.81 -11.97 14.64
C TRP A 386 20.08 -11.64 13.16
N VAL A 387 19.94 -12.63 12.27
CA VAL A 387 20.04 -12.42 10.82
C VAL A 387 18.98 -11.42 10.34
N SER A 388 17.73 -11.51 10.84
CA SER A 388 16.68 -10.54 10.54
C SER A 388 17.07 -9.11 10.92
N ARG A 389 17.66 -8.93 12.11
CA ARG A 389 18.13 -7.62 12.58
C ARG A 389 19.22 -7.03 11.68
N LEU A 390 20.22 -7.84 11.33
CA LEU A 390 21.29 -7.42 10.42
C LEU A 390 20.71 -7.03 9.03
N THR A 391 19.79 -7.85 8.50
CA THR A 391 19.11 -7.57 7.23
C THR A 391 18.33 -6.25 7.28
N THR A 392 17.62 -5.99 8.39
CA THR A 392 16.91 -4.73 8.62
C THR A 392 17.85 -3.51 8.47
N LEU A 393 19.03 -3.58 9.07
CA LEU A 393 20.03 -2.51 8.96
C LEU A 393 20.54 -2.35 7.52
N ILE A 394 20.87 -3.45 6.86
CA ILE A 394 21.36 -3.44 5.46
C ILE A 394 20.32 -2.84 4.51
N LEU A 395 19.06 -3.24 4.66
CA LEU A 395 17.96 -2.71 3.83
C LEU A 395 17.79 -1.20 4.02
N PHE A 396 17.86 -0.73 5.26
CA PHE A 396 17.75 0.69 5.53
C PHE A 396 18.93 1.48 4.94
N VAL A 397 20.16 1.01 5.13
CA VAL A 397 21.33 1.69 4.55
C VAL A 397 21.24 1.76 3.02
N ALA A 398 20.88 0.66 2.37
CA ALA A 398 20.68 0.63 0.91
C ALA A 398 19.59 1.61 0.47
N ALA A 399 18.45 1.62 1.18
CA ALA A 399 17.33 2.52 0.87
C ALA A 399 17.66 4.00 1.14
N ALA A 400 18.37 4.29 2.23
CA ALA A 400 18.85 5.64 2.53
C ALA A 400 19.81 6.16 1.43
N THR A 401 20.69 5.30 0.94
CA THR A 401 21.58 5.61 -0.19
C THR A 401 20.75 5.94 -1.44
N VAL A 402 19.73 5.16 -1.75
CA VAL A 402 18.81 5.44 -2.87
C VAL A 402 18.08 6.77 -2.67
N ALA A 403 17.58 7.04 -1.47
CA ALA A 403 16.89 8.29 -1.15
C ALA A 403 17.78 9.52 -1.37
N ILE A 404 19.01 9.47 -0.88
CA ILE A 404 19.95 10.59 -0.94
C ILE A 404 20.46 10.84 -2.38
N LEU A 405 20.79 9.78 -3.11
CA LEU A 405 21.47 9.90 -4.40
C LEU A 405 20.52 10.06 -5.60
N TYR A 406 19.34 9.41 -5.54
CA TYR A 406 18.48 9.26 -6.72
C TYR A 406 17.11 9.90 -6.59
N VAL A 407 16.54 10.03 -5.39
CA VAL A 407 15.17 10.57 -5.21
C VAL A 407 15.17 12.09 -5.25
N LYS A 408 15.19 12.68 -6.45
CA LYS A 408 15.18 14.15 -6.63
C LYS A 408 13.77 14.76 -6.63
N GLY A 409 12.78 14.07 -7.21
CA GLY A 409 11.39 14.52 -7.30
C GLY A 409 10.40 13.39 -7.01
N MET A 410 9.34 13.71 -6.26
CA MET A 410 8.44 12.68 -5.75
C MET A 410 7.50 12.11 -6.80
N VAL A 411 6.91 12.98 -7.64
CA VAL A 411 5.96 12.56 -8.66
C VAL A 411 6.64 11.64 -9.68
N GLY A 412 7.81 12.04 -10.18
CA GLY A 412 8.58 11.22 -11.13
C GLY A 412 8.99 9.87 -10.55
N TRP A 413 9.41 9.83 -9.29
CA TRP A 413 9.79 8.57 -8.62
C TRP A 413 8.60 7.66 -8.35
N PHE A 414 7.47 8.23 -7.91
CA PHE A 414 6.20 7.52 -7.76
C PHE A 414 5.74 6.90 -9.09
N MET A 415 5.81 7.67 -10.17
CA MET A 415 5.46 7.19 -11.51
C MET A 415 6.41 6.09 -11.98
N PHE A 416 7.71 6.22 -11.73
CA PHE A 416 8.69 5.18 -12.04
C PHE A 416 8.39 3.88 -11.31
N ILE A 417 8.19 3.92 -9.98
CA ILE A 417 7.90 2.71 -9.20
C ILE A 417 6.61 2.05 -9.68
N ASN A 418 5.53 2.85 -9.82
CA ASN A 418 4.24 2.29 -10.21
C ASN A 418 4.22 1.80 -11.66
N SER A 419 4.88 2.51 -12.58
CA SER A 419 4.85 2.17 -13.99
C SER A 419 5.83 1.05 -14.34
N ALA A 420 7.10 1.29 -14.02
CA ALA A 420 8.15 0.41 -14.47
C ALA A 420 8.16 -0.95 -13.77
N MET A 421 7.89 -0.99 -12.47
CA MET A 421 7.98 -2.24 -11.71
C MET A 421 6.63 -2.96 -11.58
N VAL A 422 5.55 -2.20 -11.36
CA VAL A 422 4.27 -2.78 -10.99
C VAL A 422 3.49 -3.23 -12.22
N MET A 423 3.47 -2.45 -13.29
CA MET A 423 2.64 -2.77 -14.46
C MET A 423 3.04 -4.08 -15.16
N PHE A 424 4.31 -4.42 -15.23
CA PHE A 424 4.71 -5.71 -15.80
C PHE A 424 4.34 -6.89 -14.90
N LEU A 425 4.37 -6.71 -13.57
CA LEU A 425 4.09 -7.78 -12.60
C LEU A 425 2.60 -7.93 -12.27
N LEU A 426 1.75 -6.93 -12.57
CA LEU A 426 0.33 -6.98 -12.24
C LEU A 426 -0.41 -8.18 -12.85
N PRO A 427 -0.25 -8.54 -14.14
CA PRO A 427 -0.93 -9.70 -14.70
C PRO A 427 -0.47 -11.02 -14.09
N LEU A 428 0.76 -11.07 -13.58
CA LEU A 428 1.33 -12.27 -12.94
C LEU A 428 0.43 -12.81 -11.83
N ALA A 429 -0.06 -11.92 -10.96
CA ALA A 429 -0.92 -12.31 -9.84
C ALA A 429 -2.26 -12.92 -10.29
N LEU A 430 -2.83 -12.41 -11.39
CA LEU A 430 -4.04 -12.99 -11.96
C LEU A 430 -3.76 -14.39 -12.50
N PHE A 431 -2.71 -14.57 -13.29
CA PHE A 431 -2.38 -15.86 -13.87
C PHE A 431 -2.03 -16.89 -12.80
N ARG A 432 -1.25 -16.53 -11.81
CA ARG A 432 -0.82 -17.39 -10.71
C ARG A 432 -1.98 -18.01 -9.94
N PHE A 433 -3.04 -17.26 -9.68
CA PHE A 433 -4.18 -17.72 -8.91
C PHE A 433 -5.35 -18.22 -9.76
N PHE A 434 -5.63 -17.60 -10.92
CA PHE A 434 -6.86 -17.87 -11.65
C PHE A 434 -6.70 -18.84 -12.83
N TRP A 435 -5.49 -19.15 -13.25
CA TRP A 435 -5.24 -20.00 -14.42
C TRP A 435 -4.38 -21.22 -14.08
N TRP A 436 -5.00 -22.40 -14.08
CA TRP A 436 -4.33 -23.67 -13.73
C TRP A 436 -3.09 -23.99 -14.60
N ARG A 437 -3.14 -23.58 -15.88
CA ARG A 437 -2.10 -23.86 -16.86
C ARG A 437 -0.83 -23.04 -16.63
N PHE A 438 -0.92 -21.90 -15.95
CA PHE A 438 0.22 -21.06 -15.65
C PHE A 438 1.26 -21.84 -14.84
N ASN A 439 2.54 -21.73 -15.25
CA ASN A 439 3.62 -22.56 -14.73
C ASN A 439 4.83 -21.73 -14.26
N VAL A 440 5.84 -22.40 -13.71
CA VAL A 440 7.05 -21.77 -13.16
C VAL A 440 7.83 -20.96 -14.20
N TRP A 441 7.78 -21.32 -15.47
CA TRP A 441 8.51 -20.59 -16.52
C TRP A 441 7.86 -19.24 -16.82
N GLY A 442 6.53 -19.17 -16.80
CA GLY A 442 5.79 -17.91 -16.83
C GLY A 442 6.14 -17.02 -15.64
N GLU A 443 6.23 -17.59 -14.43
CA GLU A 443 6.67 -16.89 -13.23
C GLU A 443 8.09 -16.33 -13.37
N LEU A 444 9.03 -17.15 -13.78
CA LEU A 444 10.43 -16.75 -14.02
C LEU A 444 10.55 -15.68 -15.11
N SER A 445 9.77 -15.77 -16.19
CA SER A 445 9.78 -14.75 -17.23
C SER A 445 9.36 -13.38 -16.72
N ALA A 446 8.37 -13.29 -15.83
CA ALA A 446 7.98 -12.04 -15.20
C ALA A 446 9.10 -11.48 -14.31
N ILE A 447 9.74 -12.31 -13.48
CA ILE A 447 10.81 -11.91 -12.58
C ILE A 447 12.03 -11.41 -13.36
N VAL A 448 12.43 -12.15 -14.40
CA VAL A 448 13.67 -11.85 -15.17
C VAL A 448 13.48 -10.70 -16.14
N LEU A 449 12.34 -10.66 -16.85
CA LEU A 449 12.10 -9.67 -17.92
C LEU A 449 11.42 -8.39 -17.41
N GLY A 450 10.76 -8.44 -16.26
CA GLY A 450 9.97 -7.31 -15.76
C GLY A 450 10.76 -6.00 -15.67
N LEU A 451 11.85 -5.99 -14.93
CA LEU A 451 12.68 -4.80 -14.76
C LEU A 451 13.40 -4.38 -16.05
N PRO A 452 14.07 -5.26 -16.81
CA PRO A 452 14.71 -4.90 -18.08
C PRO A 452 13.74 -4.29 -19.11
N LEU A 453 12.56 -4.87 -19.28
CA LEU A 453 11.56 -4.35 -20.21
C LEU A 453 10.98 -3.02 -19.76
N SER A 454 10.81 -2.85 -18.45
CA SER A 454 10.39 -1.57 -17.90
C SER A 454 11.44 -0.48 -18.13
N ILE A 455 12.72 -0.77 -17.92
CA ILE A 455 13.82 0.16 -18.20
C ILE A 455 13.87 0.48 -19.70
N LEU A 456 13.77 -0.53 -20.57
CA LEU A 456 13.76 -0.34 -22.01
C LEU A 456 12.65 0.62 -22.46
N ILE A 457 11.41 0.39 -22.03
CA ILE A 457 10.28 1.22 -22.46
C ILE A 457 10.37 2.61 -21.86
N TRP A 458 10.66 2.70 -20.56
CA TRP A 458 10.58 3.97 -19.84
C TRP A 458 11.76 4.89 -20.14
N PHE A 459 12.98 4.36 -20.14
CA PHE A 459 14.20 5.19 -20.29
C PHE A 459 14.82 5.12 -21.69
N VAL A 460 14.84 3.95 -22.33
CA VAL A 460 15.51 3.81 -23.64
C VAL A 460 14.59 4.28 -24.78
N LEU A 461 13.31 3.90 -24.75
CA LEU A 461 12.31 4.35 -25.72
C LEU A 461 11.67 5.70 -25.34
N ASP A 462 12.08 6.29 -24.19
CA ASP A 462 11.73 7.63 -23.74
C ASP A 462 10.22 7.86 -23.47
N PHE A 463 9.49 6.81 -23.08
CA PHE A 463 8.08 6.94 -22.70
C PHE A 463 7.84 7.71 -21.39
N GLN A 464 8.92 8.06 -20.65
CA GLN A 464 8.86 8.96 -19.51
C GLN A 464 8.64 10.43 -19.93
N ASN A 465 8.90 10.76 -21.19
CA ASN A 465 8.76 12.14 -21.72
C ASN A 465 7.30 12.40 -22.09
N GLU A 466 6.55 13.00 -21.15
CA GLU A 466 5.13 13.30 -21.32
C GLU A 466 4.84 14.27 -22.48
N ALA A 467 5.82 15.07 -22.89
CA ALA A 467 5.68 15.95 -24.06
C ALA A 467 5.65 15.16 -25.38
N LYS A 468 6.29 13.98 -25.40
CA LYS A 468 6.39 13.12 -26.59
C LYS A 468 5.34 12.01 -26.60
N TYR A 469 5.13 11.37 -25.44
CA TYR A 469 4.21 10.26 -25.28
C TYR A 469 3.31 10.46 -24.06
N PRO A 470 1.96 10.40 -24.20
CA PRO A 470 1.09 10.35 -23.04
C PRO A 470 1.44 9.16 -22.14
N MET A 471 1.50 9.37 -20.83
CA MET A 471 1.92 8.37 -19.83
C MET A 471 1.20 7.03 -19.97
N TRP A 472 -0.08 7.02 -20.35
CA TRP A 472 -0.86 5.80 -20.53
C TRP A 472 -0.35 4.88 -21.65
N GLN A 473 0.39 5.43 -22.64
CA GLN A 473 0.92 4.61 -23.73
C GLN A 473 2.05 3.68 -23.25
N GLY A 474 3.00 4.18 -22.47
CA GLY A 474 4.05 3.36 -21.88
C GLY A 474 3.50 2.31 -20.92
N LEU A 475 2.52 2.70 -20.07
CA LEU A 475 1.82 1.79 -19.18
C LEU A 475 1.06 0.70 -19.93
N GLY A 476 0.30 1.10 -20.96
CA GLY A 476 -0.47 0.17 -21.80
C GLY A 476 0.42 -0.81 -22.54
N LEU A 477 1.54 -0.34 -23.09
CA LEU A 477 2.52 -1.18 -23.78
C LEU A 477 3.11 -2.22 -22.83
N LEU A 478 3.55 -1.82 -21.63
CA LEU A 478 4.05 -2.74 -20.60
C LEU A 478 3.01 -3.79 -20.22
N PHE A 479 1.75 -3.36 -20.05
CA PHE A 479 0.66 -4.25 -19.67
C PHE A 479 0.37 -5.30 -20.76
N VAL A 480 0.24 -4.88 -22.02
CA VAL A 480 0.01 -5.77 -23.16
C VAL A 480 1.20 -6.72 -23.33
N LEU A 481 2.42 -6.21 -23.28
CA LEU A 481 3.64 -6.99 -23.40
C LEU A 481 3.73 -8.06 -22.29
N SER A 482 3.35 -7.69 -21.06
CA SER A 482 3.27 -8.64 -19.94
C SER A 482 2.31 -9.79 -20.24
N PHE A 483 1.09 -9.50 -20.69
CA PHE A 483 0.13 -10.54 -21.06
C PHE A 483 0.65 -11.45 -22.19
N VAL A 484 1.24 -10.87 -23.23
CA VAL A 484 1.80 -11.63 -24.36
C VAL A 484 2.95 -12.53 -23.90
N VAL A 485 3.91 -11.98 -23.16
CA VAL A 485 5.08 -12.75 -22.69
C VAL A 485 4.65 -13.86 -21.73
N LEU A 486 3.85 -13.53 -20.71
CA LEU A 486 3.43 -14.54 -19.72
C LEU A 486 2.59 -15.65 -20.34
N THR A 487 1.67 -15.31 -21.25
CA THR A 487 0.87 -16.30 -21.97
C THR A 487 1.71 -17.13 -22.92
N GLY A 488 2.56 -16.48 -23.73
CA GLY A 488 3.41 -17.15 -24.71
C GLY A 488 4.37 -18.13 -24.06
N VAL A 489 5.12 -17.70 -23.03
CA VAL A 489 6.04 -18.58 -22.29
C VAL A 489 5.28 -19.72 -21.61
N THR A 490 4.12 -19.43 -20.99
CA THR A 490 3.31 -20.46 -20.34
C THR A 490 2.84 -21.53 -21.33
N LEU A 491 2.39 -21.16 -22.51
CA LEU A 491 1.91 -22.10 -23.52
C LEU A 491 3.04 -22.86 -24.20
N ALA A 492 4.19 -22.22 -24.39
CA ALA A 492 5.38 -22.84 -25.01
C ALA A 492 6.11 -23.82 -24.07
N THR A 493 5.82 -23.83 -22.78
CA THR A 493 6.49 -24.66 -21.78
C THR A 493 5.53 -25.71 -21.18
N PRO A 494 6.03 -26.85 -20.64
CA PRO A 494 5.16 -27.89 -20.10
C PRO A 494 4.35 -27.40 -18.87
N PRO A 495 3.12 -27.96 -18.64
CA PRO A 495 2.33 -27.66 -17.46
C PRO A 495 2.99 -28.20 -16.20
N GLU A 496 2.57 -27.69 -15.05
CA GLU A 496 2.94 -28.24 -13.75
C GLU A 496 2.37 -29.68 -13.57
N ARG A 497 3.05 -30.45 -12.74
CA ARG A 497 2.62 -31.81 -12.40
C ARG A 497 1.24 -31.80 -11.73
N PRO A 498 0.36 -32.76 -12.08
CA PRO A 498 -0.99 -32.81 -11.52
C PRO A 498 -1.02 -32.80 -9.99
N GLU A 499 -0.13 -33.56 -9.34
CA GLU A 499 -0.06 -33.68 -7.89
C GLU A 499 0.26 -32.33 -7.21
N THR A 500 1.11 -31.53 -7.87
CA THR A 500 1.46 -30.17 -7.40
C THR A 500 0.25 -29.24 -7.50
N LEU A 501 -0.50 -29.31 -8.61
CA LEU A 501 -1.70 -28.50 -8.83
C LEU A 501 -2.83 -28.89 -7.84
N GLU A 502 -3.01 -30.19 -7.60
CA GLU A 502 -4.00 -30.70 -6.64
C GLU A 502 -3.68 -30.27 -5.21
N ARG A 503 -2.41 -30.41 -4.78
CA ARG A 503 -1.94 -29.94 -3.47
C ARG A 503 -2.17 -28.45 -3.28
N PHE A 504 -1.83 -27.63 -4.28
CA PHE A 504 -2.07 -26.20 -4.24
C PHE A 504 -3.57 -25.89 -4.16
N TYR A 505 -4.38 -26.53 -5.02
CA TYR A 505 -5.83 -26.28 -5.06
C TYR A 505 -6.50 -26.64 -3.73
N ARG A 506 -6.18 -27.80 -3.15
CA ARG A 506 -6.72 -28.22 -1.84
C ARG A 506 -6.41 -27.22 -0.73
N ARG A 507 -5.24 -26.61 -0.77
CA ARG A 507 -4.77 -25.68 0.26
C ARG A 507 -5.24 -24.24 0.03
N CYS A 508 -5.23 -23.75 -1.21
CA CYS A 508 -5.53 -22.36 -1.55
C CYS A 508 -6.99 -22.15 -1.94
N ARG A 509 -7.59 -23.10 -2.67
CA ARG A 509 -8.94 -23.04 -3.26
C ARG A 509 -9.15 -21.77 -4.07
N PRO A 510 -8.31 -21.49 -5.07
CA PRO A 510 -8.42 -20.29 -5.88
C PRO A 510 -9.63 -20.37 -6.82
N PRO A 511 -10.32 -19.23 -7.07
CA PRO A 511 -11.37 -19.17 -8.09
C PRO A 511 -10.77 -19.18 -9.50
N GLY A 512 -11.62 -19.27 -10.53
CA GLY A 512 -11.21 -19.14 -11.93
C GLY A 512 -11.13 -20.44 -12.70
N PHE A 513 -10.15 -20.57 -13.59
CA PHE A 513 -10.05 -21.64 -14.57
C PHE A 513 -9.35 -22.89 -14.01
N TRP A 514 -9.99 -23.57 -13.04
CA TRP A 514 -9.44 -24.77 -12.38
C TRP A 514 -10.20 -26.06 -12.69
N LYS A 515 -11.15 -26.05 -13.62
CA LYS A 515 -11.96 -27.23 -13.97
C LYS A 515 -11.16 -28.52 -14.20
N PRO A 516 -10.03 -28.50 -14.98
CA PRO A 516 -9.26 -29.73 -15.22
C PRO A 516 -8.66 -30.34 -13.96
N VAL A 517 -8.30 -29.50 -12.98
CA VAL A 517 -7.76 -29.96 -11.69
C VAL A 517 -8.89 -30.46 -10.80
N LEU A 518 -10.01 -29.76 -10.77
CA LEU A 518 -11.20 -30.17 -10.01
C LEU A 518 -11.74 -31.52 -10.43
N HIS A 519 -11.78 -31.82 -11.73
CA HIS A 519 -12.21 -33.15 -12.22
C HIS A 519 -11.34 -34.29 -11.69
N ARG A 520 -10.05 -34.04 -11.43
CA ARG A 520 -9.14 -35.04 -10.84
C ARG A 520 -9.29 -35.18 -9.34
N ILE A 521 -9.50 -34.06 -8.65
CA ILE A 521 -9.65 -34.03 -7.18
C ILE A 521 -10.94 -34.72 -6.74
N GLY A 522 -11.99 -34.75 -7.59
CA GLY A 522 -13.32 -35.21 -7.21
C GLY A 522 -14.02 -34.26 -6.23
N ARG A 523 -14.88 -34.81 -5.35
CA ARG A 523 -15.55 -34.00 -4.32
C ARG A 523 -14.55 -33.49 -3.29
N LEU A 524 -14.58 -32.18 -3.06
CA LEU A 524 -13.94 -31.55 -1.91
C LEU A 524 -14.88 -31.69 -0.71
N ASP A 525 -14.33 -31.97 0.47
CA ASP A 525 -15.10 -32.02 1.72
C ASP A 525 -15.86 -30.72 2.01
N ARG A 526 -15.44 -29.62 1.38
CA ARG A 526 -16.10 -28.31 1.43
C ARG A 526 -15.87 -27.54 0.14
N GLU A 527 -16.94 -27.02 -0.42
CA GLU A 527 -16.90 -26.10 -1.55
C GLU A 527 -16.70 -24.67 -1.04
N GLY A 528 -15.71 -23.95 -1.59
CA GLY A 528 -15.57 -22.51 -1.39
C GLY A 528 -16.66 -21.71 -2.14
N PRO A 529 -16.66 -20.36 -2.03
CA PRO A 529 -17.59 -19.54 -2.80
C PRO A 529 -17.40 -19.76 -4.28
N THR A 530 -18.51 -19.85 -5.02
CA THR A 530 -18.46 -19.99 -6.48
C THR A 530 -17.82 -18.74 -7.10
N THR A 531 -17.12 -18.91 -8.23
CA THR A 531 -16.53 -17.78 -8.96
C THR A 531 -17.57 -16.70 -9.27
N ARG A 532 -18.80 -17.08 -9.65
CA ARG A 532 -19.91 -16.14 -9.88
C ARG A 532 -20.19 -15.29 -8.62
N ARG A 533 -20.26 -15.91 -7.45
CA ARG A 533 -20.50 -15.21 -6.19
C ARG A 533 -19.37 -14.23 -5.88
N LEU A 534 -18.11 -14.65 -6.04
CA LEU A 534 -16.96 -13.77 -5.81
C LEU A 534 -16.94 -12.57 -6.76
N VAL A 535 -17.31 -12.76 -8.02
CA VAL A 535 -17.43 -11.65 -8.99
C VAL A 535 -18.53 -10.68 -8.53
N VAL A 536 -19.72 -11.17 -8.18
CA VAL A 536 -20.83 -10.31 -7.71
C VAL A 536 -20.42 -9.56 -6.45
N ASP A 537 -19.87 -10.23 -5.43
CA ASP A 537 -19.46 -9.59 -4.19
C ASP A 537 -18.33 -8.58 -4.43
N SER A 538 -17.41 -8.84 -5.37
CA SER A 538 -16.35 -7.91 -5.76
C SER A 538 -16.90 -6.65 -6.43
N VAL A 539 -17.86 -6.79 -7.35
CA VAL A 539 -18.54 -5.65 -7.99
C VAL A 539 -19.28 -4.80 -6.95
N LEU A 540 -20.01 -5.44 -6.03
CA LEU A 540 -20.69 -4.73 -4.94
C LEU A 540 -19.69 -4.01 -4.02
N GLY A 541 -18.53 -4.62 -3.75
CA GLY A 541 -17.45 -4.01 -3.00
C GLY A 541 -16.85 -2.78 -3.70
N ILE A 542 -16.64 -2.86 -5.01
CA ILE A 542 -16.18 -1.74 -5.83
C ILE A 542 -17.20 -0.59 -5.80
N LEU A 543 -18.48 -0.89 -5.98
CA LEU A 543 -19.55 0.11 -5.93
C LEU A 543 -19.68 0.73 -4.52
N CYS A 544 -19.50 -0.06 -3.46
CA CYS A 544 -19.45 0.43 -2.08
C CYS A 544 -18.29 1.42 -1.89
N CYS A 545 -17.08 1.06 -2.32
CA CYS A 545 -15.91 1.95 -2.26
C CYS A 545 -16.09 3.21 -3.10
N LEU A 546 -16.69 3.11 -4.29
CA LEU A 546 -17.05 4.27 -5.11
C LEU A 546 -18.02 5.19 -4.37
N GLY A 547 -19.05 4.64 -3.73
CA GLY A 547 -19.99 5.39 -2.89
C GLY A 547 -19.29 6.15 -1.77
N LEU A 548 -18.35 5.49 -1.06
CA LEU A 548 -17.53 6.11 -0.01
C LEU A 548 -16.72 7.30 -0.54
N VAL A 549 -16.03 7.14 -1.67
CA VAL A 549 -15.20 8.20 -2.26
C VAL A 549 -16.06 9.38 -2.74
N LEU A 550 -17.18 9.11 -3.42
CA LEU A 550 -18.09 10.15 -3.88
C LEU A 550 -18.72 10.92 -2.70
N ALA A 551 -19.12 10.22 -1.65
CA ALA A 551 -19.62 10.84 -0.43
C ALA A 551 -18.55 11.71 0.23
N THR A 552 -17.33 11.20 0.37
CA THR A 552 -16.21 11.94 0.98
C THR A 552 -15.92 13.24 0.21
N ASN A 553 -15.84 13.19 -1.12
CA ASN A 553 -15.62 14.39 -1.94
C ASN A 553 -16.80 15.38 -1.88
N ALA A 554 -18.03 14.88 -1.82
CA ALA A 554 -19.23 15.71 -1.82
C ALA A 554 -19.34 16.61 -0.58
N VAL A 555 -18.83 16.17 0.57
CA VAL A 555 -18.77 16.96 1.80
C VAL A 555 -17.99 18.27 1.57
N PHE A 556 -16.86 18.20 0.88
CA PHE A 556 -15.97 19.33 0.69
C PHE A 556 -16.46 20.41 -0.29
N VAL A 557 -17.41 20.06 -1.15
CA VAL A 557 -18.00 21.02 -2.10
C VAL A 557 -19.47 21.30 -1.78
N ASN A 558 -19.91 21.01 -0.55
CA ASN A 558 -21.28 21.26 -0.05
C ASN A 558 -22.39 20.60 -0.88
N SER A 559 -22.10 19.48 -1.54
CA SER A 559 -23.08 18.75 -2.37
C SER A 559 -23.78 17.67 -1.55
N TRP A 560 -24.70 18.08 -0.66
CA TRP A 560 -25.39 17.19 0.28
C TRP A 560 -26.21 16.08 -0.38
N LEU A 561 -26.79 16.34 -1.56
CA LEU A 561 -27.48 15.29 -2.32
C LEU A 561 -26.51 14.16 -2.73
N ARG A 562 -25.36 14.52 -3.31
CA ARG A 562 -24.33 13.53 -3.70
C ARG A 562 -23.76 12.81 -2.48
N PHE A 563 -23.58 13.51 -1.36
CA PHE A 563 -23.19 12.90 -0.10
C PHE A 563 -24.21 11.84 0.34
N GLY A 564 -25.50 12.19 0.40
CA GLY A 564 -26.58 11.29 0.78
C GLY A 564 -26.67 10.06 -0.12
N LEU A 565 -26.61 10.24 -1.45
CA LEU A 565 -26.63 9.15 -2.42
C LEU A 565 -25.40 8.23 -2.27
N GLY A 566 -24.20 8.80 -2.13
CA GLY A 566 -22.97 8.05 -1.93
C GLY A 566 -22.98 7.24 -0.64
N MET A 567 -23.45 7.84 0.47
CA MET A 567 -23.57 7.16 1.78
C MET A 567 -24.64 6.06 1.75
N ALA A 568 -25.80 6.31 1.13
CA ALA A 568 -26.84 5.28 0.99
C ALA A 568 -26.31 4.06 0.20
N LEU A 569 -25.60 4.31 -0.89
CA LEU A 569 -24.95 3.25 -1.67
C LEU A 569 -23.91 2.49 -0.83
N ALA A 570 -23.04 3.21 -0.13
CA ALA A 570 -21.98 2.61 0.68
C ALA A 570 -22.54 1.80 1.86
N ILE A 571 -23.52 2.33 2.59
CA ILE A 571 -24.14 1.65 3.75
C ILE A 571 -24.95 0.44 3.28
N GLY A 572 -25.76 0.59 2.22
CA GLY A 572 -26.58 -0.52 1.70
C GLY A 572 -25.74 -1.68 1.20
N LEU A 573 -24.75 -1.41 0.33
CA LEU A 573 -23.89 -2.45 -0.22
C LEU A 573 -22.88 -2.98 0.80
N GLY A 574 -22.34 -2.12 1.67
CA GLY A 574 -21.43 -2.52 2.75
C GLY A 574 -22.14 -3.41 3.77
N GLY A 575 -23.36 -3.06 4.17
CA GLY A 575 -24.19 -3.90 5.04
C GLY A 575 -24.51 -5.27 4.42
N TRP A 576 -24.84 -5.30 3.13
CA TRP A 576 -25.01 -6.54 2.38
C TRP A 576 -23.75 -7.41 2.37
N LEU A 577 -22.58 -6.82 2.09
CA LEU A 577 -21.30 -7.54 2.09
C LEU A 577 -20.96 -8.10 3.48
N VAL A 578 -21.20 -7.32 4.54
CA VAL A 578 -20.98 -7.77 5.92
C VAL A 578 -21.92 -8.93 6.25
N ALA A 579 -23.21 -8.85 5.90
CA ALA A 579 -24.16 -9.96 6.11
C ALA A 579 -23.70 -11.24 5.39
N ARG A 580 -23.24 -11.12 4.15
CA ARG A 580 -22.73 -12.28 3.37
C ARG A 580 -21.41 -12.83 3.89
N MET A 581 -20.63 -12.03 4.60
CA MET A 581 -19.37 -12.48 5.21
C MET A 581 -19.60 -13.57 6.27
N PHE A 582 -20.75 -13.58 6.95
CA PHE A 582 -21.10 -14.66 7.89
C PHE A 582 -21.22 -16.02 7.21
N ASP A 583 -21.53 -16.07 5.92
CA ASP A 583 -21.53 -17.33 5.18
C ASP A 583 -20.10 -17.88 4.95
N TYR A 584 -19.08 -17.02 4.92
CA TYR A 584 -17.68 -17.46 4.81
C TYR A 584 -17.20 -18.26 6.03
N GLU A 585 -17.78 -18.05 7.22
CA GLU A 585 -17.47 -18.84 8.41
C GLU A 585 -17.85 -20.32 8.26
N ARG A 586 -18.96 -20.61 7.58
CA ARG A 586 -19.40 -21.99 7.35
C ARG A 586 -18.39 -22.81 6.54
N TRP A 587 -17.45 -22.14 5.88
CA TRP A 587 -16.42 -22.78 5.05
C TRP A 587 -15.04 -22.86 5.71
N SER A 588 -14.77 -22.05 6.75
CA SER A 588 -13.44 -21.94 7.38
C SER A 588 -13.25 -22.77 8.65
N ASP A 589 -14.31 -23.02 9.41
CA ASP A 589 -14.21 -23.56 10.78
C ASP A 589 -14.55 -25.05 10.86
N ALA A 590 -13.86 -25.93 10.11
CA ALA A 590 -13.90 -27.36 10.41
C ALA A 590 -12.87 -27.72 11.47
N PRO A 591 -13.28 -28.35 12.57
CA PRO A 591 -12.38 -29.08 13.43
C PRO A 591 -11.82 -30.28 12.62
N GLY A 592 -10.54 -30.25 12.27
CA GLY A 592 -9.92 -31.35 11.54
C GLY A 592 -8.75 -30.97 10.64
N ALA A 593 -8.42 -29.68 10.47
CA ALA A 593 -7.16 -29.27 9.88
C ALA A 593 -6.04 -29.31 10.95
N SER A 594 -5.94 -30.43 11.68
CA SER A 594 -4.76 -30.80 12.42
C SER A 594 -3.64 -30.99 11.40
N THR A 595 -2.56 -30.21 11.58
CA THR A 595 -1.22 -30.40 11.04
C THR A 595 -1.00 -31.74 10.34
N PRO A 596 -0.63 -31.76 9.04
CA PRO A 596 0.23 -32.83 8.60
C PRO A 596 1.59 -32.59 9.25
N ALA A 597 2.05 -33.56 10.01
CA ALA A 597 3.42 -33.64 10.48
C ALA A 597 4.39 -33.43 9.32
N ALA A 598 5.49 -32.68 9.64
CA ALA A 598 6.76 -32.44 9.01
C ALA A 598 6.95 -32.79 7.53
#